data_7796cf86e3fb6c592c9331d336eb9424
#
_entry.id   7796cf86e3fb6c592c9331d336eb9424
#
_cell.length_a   1.000
_cell.length_b   1.000
_cell.length_c   1.000
_cell.angle_alpha   90.00
_cell.angle_beta   90.00
_cell.angle_gamma   90.00
#
_symmetry.space_group_name_H-M   'P 1'
#
loop_
_entity.id
_entity.type
_entity.pdbx_description
1 polymer ?
#
loop_
_entity_poly.entity_id
_entity_poly.type
_entity_poly.pdbx_seq_one_letter_code
_entity_poly.pdbx_strand_id
1 'polypeptide(L)'
;LGDVYKRQGLYTVNLMAMGWKSNQSLLGGKTVFTMLRETGIGGEWYELLLAAFVTLLAGLLLVLFLGTRMGLSIRATGDNPDMVRASSLNPSFTITVGLCLANMLTALSGAIVGQYQKTVDINSGTGIVVIGLACLIIGETLLGRRSVKKGVIAAILGSIVYRFIYAIVFY
;
A
#
# COMPACT_ATOMS: atom_id res chain seq x y z
N LEU A 1 -24.11 -3.41 -10.45
CA LEU A 1 -24.10 -2.33 -11.47
C LEU A 1 -23.36 -1.08 -10.96
N GLY A 2 -23.57 -0.61 -9.73
CA GLY A 2 -22.91 0.60 -9.21
C GLY A 2 -21.37 0.52 -9.13
N ASP A 3 -20.80 -0.63 -8.86
CA ASP A 3 -19.34 -0.86 -8.79
C ASP A 3 -18.66 -0.76 -10.16
N VAL A 4 -19.33 -1.22 -11.21
CA VAL A 4 -18.83 -1.15 -12.59
C VAL A 4 -18.70 0.31 -13.04
N TYR A 5 -19.74 1.13 -12.79
CA TYR A 5 -19.71 2.55 -13.12
C TYR A 5 -18.68 3.33 -12.32
N LYS A 6 -18.48 3.02 -11.04
CA LYS A 6 -17.44 3.64 -10.20
C LYS A 6 -16.04 3.33 -10.72
N ARG A 7 -15.78 2.07 -11.09
CA ARG A 7 -14.49 1.66 -11.68
C ARG A 7 -14.25 2.34 -13.03
N GLN A 8 -15.27 2.41 -13.87
CA GLN A 8 -15.18 3.07 -15.15
C GLN A 8 -14.94 4.58 -15.01
N GLY A 9 -15.62 5.24 -14.06
CA GLY A 9 -15.38 6.66 -13.75
C GLY A 9 -13.96 6.91 -13.26
N LEU A 10 -13.46 6.11 -12.33
CA LEU A 10 -12.08 6.21 -11.84
C LEU A 10 -11.04 5.95 -12.94
N TYR A 11 -11.30 4.97 -13.81
CA TYR A 11 -10.44 4.70 -14.97
C TYR A 11 -10.35 5.93 -15.89
N THR A 12 -11.48 6.56 -16.20
CA THR A 12 -11.51 7.77 -17.02
C THR A 12 -10.78 8.93 -16.37
N VAL A 13 -10.95 9.14 -15.07
CA VAL A 13 -10.21 10.18 -14.32
C VAL A 13 -8.71 9.92 -14.35
N ASN A 14 -8.27 8.69 -14.15
CA ASN A 14 -6.86 8.31 -14.25
C ASN A 14 -6.31 8.54 -15.66
N LEU A 15 -7.09 8.17 -16.70
CA LEU A 15 -6.71 8.38 -18.09
C LEU A 15 -6.57 9.88 -18.43
N MET A 16 -7.47 10.73 -17.92
CA MET A 16 -7.38 12.18 -18.03
C MET A 16 -6.12 12.72 -17.33
N ALA A 17 -5.84 12.27 -16.11
CA ALA A 17 -4.65 12.66 -15.36
C ALA A 17 -3.34 12.26 -16.07
N MET A 18 -3.34 11.14 -16.79
CA MET A 18 -2.22 10.65 -17.60
C MET A 18 -2.15 11.27 -19.02
N GLY A 19 -2.97 12.28 -19.31
CA GLY A 19 -2.95 12.95 -20.62
C GLY A 19 -3.46 12.06 -21.76
N TRP A 20 -4.49 11.24 -21.52
CA TRP A 20 -5.12 10.31 -22.46
C TRP A 20 -4.19 9.22 -22.99
N LYS A 21 -3.14 8.90 -22.26
CA LYS A 21 -2.22 7.80 -22.57
C LYS A 21 -2.38 6.70 -21.53
N SER A 22 -2.49 5.46 -21.97
CA SER A 22 -2.57 4.28 -21.08
C SER A 22 -1.24 3.98 -20.39
N ASN A 23 -0.12 4.40 -20.99
CA ASN A 23 1.23 4.24 -20.48
C ASN A 23 1.97 5.57 -20.56
N GLN A 24 2.55 6.00 -19.44
CA GLN A 24 3.34 7.21 -19.34
C GLN A 24 4.76 6.87 -18.95
N SER A 25 5.74 7.31 -19.77
CA SER A 25 7.15 7.18 -19.45
C SER A 25 7.62 8.35 -18.58
N LEU A 26 8.32 8.05 -17.49
CA LEU A 26 8.99 9.01 -16.62
C LEU A 26 10.48 9.13 -16.94
N LEU A 27 10.93 8.59 -18.07
CA LEU A 27 12.30 8.72 -18.57
C LEU A 27 12.59 10.18 -18.87
N GLY A 28 13.49 10.80 -18.11
CA GLY A 28 13.84 12.23 -18.22
C GLY A 28 13.24 13.12 -17.13
N GLY A 29 12.30 12.62 -16.31
CA GLY A 29 11.83 13.30 -15.11
C GLY A 29 12.78 13.14 -13.93
N LYS A 30 12.92 14.20 -13.10
CA LYS A 30 13.62 14.09 -11.81
C LYS A 30 12.75 13.27 -10.87
N THR A 31 13.17 12.05 -10.59
CA THR A 31 12.53 11.18 -9.59
C THR A 31 13.26 11.28 -8.26
N VAL A 32 12.62 10.86 -7.15
CA VAL A 32 13.29 10.82 -5.84
C VAL A 32 14.53 9.91 -5.90
N PHE A 33 14.47 8.84 -6.69
CA PHE A 33 15.61 7.94 -6.92
C PHE A 33 16.77 8.63 -7.64
N THR A 34 16.50 9.45 -8.67
CA THR A 34 17.55 10.18 -9.37
C THR A 34 18.17 11.26 -8.50
N MET A 35 17.36 11.95 -7.69
CA MET A 35 17.87 12.96 -6.73
C MET A 35 18.77 12.31 -5.66
N LEU A 36 18.41 11.14 -5.17
CA LEU A 36 19.19 10.42 -4.18
C LEU A 36 20.52 9.92 -4.78
N ARG A 37 20.49 9.50 -6.03
CA ARG A 37 21.69 9.09 -6.78
C ARG A 37 22.67 10.26 -6.96
N GLU A 38 22.17 11.46 -7.24
CA GLU A 38 22.99 12.66 -7.38
C GLU A 38 23.67 13.08 -6.07
N THR A 39 23.06 12.79 -4.92
CA THR A 39 23.66 13.05 -3.59
C THR A 39 24.72 12.03 -3.19
N GLY A 40 24.91 10.93 -3.94
CA GLY A 40 25.92 9.92 -3.66
C GLY A 40 25.68 9.07 -2.41
N ILE A 41 24.51 9.22 -1.77
CA ILE A 41 24.14 8.48 -0.56
C ILE A 41 23.69 7.08 -0.95
N GLY A 42 24.38 6.04 -0.48
CA GLY A 42 23.96 4.64 -0.61
C GLY A 42 24.64 3.83 -1.72
N GLY A 43 25.51 4.42 -2.54
CA GLY A 43 26.23 3.69 -3.58
C GLY A 43 25.32 2.96 -4.57
N GLU A 44 25.55 1.68 -4.83
CA GLU A 44 24.70 0.87 -5.73
C GLU A 44 23.37 0.42 -5.10
N TRP A 45 23.23 0.53 -3.77
CA TRP A 45 22.08 0.03 -3.00
C TRP A 45 21.03 1.10 -2.67
N TYR A 46 21.16 2.32 -3.23
CA TYR A 46 20.29 3.46 -2.88
C TYR A 46 18.81 3.17 -3.12
N GLU A 47 18.45 2.39 -4.14
CA GLU A 47 17.06 2.05 -4.45
C GLU A 47 16.44 1.18 -3.35
N LEU A 48 17.19 0.16 -2.92
CA LEU A 48 16.77 -0.75 -1.86
C LEU A 48 16.71 -0.03 -0.50
N LEU A 49 17.67 0.82 -0.20
CA LEU A 49 17.70 1.60 1.04
C LEU A 49 16.52 2.57 1.11
N LEU A 50 16.20 3.26 0.01
CA LEU A 50 15.05 4.16 -0.06
C LEU A 50 13.74 3.40 0.14
N ALA A 51 13.55 2.30 -0.59
CA ALA A 51 12.35 1.47 -0.47
C ALA A 51 12.18 0.90 0.95
N ALA A 52 13.26 0.40 1.55
CA ALA A 52 13.26 -0.11 2.92
C ALA A 52 12.94 1.01 3.93
N PHE A 53 13.56 2.17 3.78
CA PHE A 53 13.31 3.33 4.65
C PHE A 53 11.84 3.76 4.61
N VAL A 54 11.27 3.94 3.41
CA VAL A 54 9.87 4.35 3.26
C VAL A 54 8.91 3.29 3.80
N THR A 55 9.20 2.01 3.55
CA THR A 55 8.36 0.90 4.06
C THR A 55 8.39 0.85 5.59
N LEU A 56 9.56 0.98 6.19
CA LEU A 56 9.70 0.99 7.66
C LEU A 56 9.04 2.22 8.28
N LEU A 57 9.22 3.39 7.67
CA LEU A 57 8.60 4.63 8.12
C LEU A 57 7.07 4.54 8.05
N ALA A 58 6.53 4.10 6.91
CA ALA A 58 5.09 3.90 6.73
C ALA A 58 4.53 2.87 7.71
N GLY A 59 5.22 1.75 7.91
CA GLY A 59 4.86 0.73 8.89
C GLY A 59 4.87 1.26 10.33
N LEU A 60 5.89 2.05 10.69
CA LEU A 60 5.98 2.68 12.00
C LEU A 60 4.82 3.66 12.22
N LEU A 61 4.57 4.56 11.27
CA LEU A 61 3.48 5.52 11.33
C LEU A 61 2.12 4.81 11.44
N LEU A 62 1.92 3.73 10.67
CA LEU A 62 0.71 2.93 10.75
C LEU A 62 0.53 2.28 12.13
N VAL A 63 1.58 1.71 12.71
CA VAL A 63 1.53 1.11 14.06
C VAL A 63 1.22 2.16 15.11
N LEU A 64 1.85 3.35 15.03
CA LEU A 64 1.59 4.46 15.95
C LEU A 64 0.14 4.96 15.81
N PHE A 65 -0.34 5.15 14.58
CA PHE A 65 -1.72 5.57 14.32
C PHE A 65 -2.74 4.56 14.84
N LEU A 66 -2.55 3.26 14.57
CA LEU A 66 -3.45 2.20 15.05
C LEU A 66 -3.38 1.98 16.56
N GLY A 67 -2.38 2.54 17.24
CA GLY A 67 -2.27 2.62 18.70
C GLY A 67 -3.05 3.79 19.31
N THR A 68 -3.51 4.75 18.51
CA THR A 68 -4.32 5.87 18.98
C THR A 68 -5.77 5.47 19.25
N ARG A 69 -6.54 6.36 19.90
CA ARG A 69 -7.99 6.17 20.12
C ARG A 69 -8.75 5.96 18.83
N MET A 70 -8.39 6.69 17.77
CA MET A 70 -8.98 6.52 16.43
C MET A 70 -8.66 5.16 15.83
N GLY A 71 -7.41 4.72 15.89
CA GLY A 71 -7.01 3.39 15.43
C GLY A 71 -7.72 2.27 16.19
N LEU A 72 -7.91 2.43 17.51
CA LEU A 72 -8.68 1.48 18.30
C LEU A 72 -10.15 1.43 17.86
N SER A 73 -10.76 2.60 17.61
CA SER A 73 -12.15 2.69 17.12
C SER A 73 -12.32 2.04 15.74
N ILE A 74 -11.35 2.23 14.82
CA ILE A 74 -11.37 1.58 13.50
C ILE A 74 -11.33 0.07 13.64
N ARG A 75 -10.48 -0.47 14.50
CA ARG A 75 -10.37 -1.90 14.75
C ARG A 75 -11.64 -2.47 15.40
N ALA A 76 -12.17 -1.79 16.42
CA ALA A 76 -13.42 -2.18 17.06
C ALA A 76 -14.59 -2.19 16.06
N THR A 77 -14.63 -1.21 15.14
CA THR A 77 -15.65 -1.17 14.07
C THR A 77 -15.49 -2.34 13.10
N GLY A 78 -14.27 -2.77 12.81
CA GLY A 78 -14.00 -3.95 11.98
C GLY A 78 -14.43 -5.25 12.64
N ASP A 79 -14.32 -5.34 13.97
CA ASP A 79 -14.72 -6.53 14.73
C ASP A 79 -16.24 -6.59 14.94
N ASN A 80 -16.87 -5.48 15.38
CA ASN A 80 -18.32 -5.41 15.60
C ASN A 80 -18.83 -3.96 15.49
N PRO A 81 -19.42 -3.57 14.34
CA PRO A 81 -19.92 -2.21 14.11
C PRO A 81 -21.11 -1.85 15.02
N ASP A 82 -21.92 -2.80 15.43
CA ASP A 82 -23.10 -2.54 16.28
C ASP A 82 -22.68 -2.24 17.72
N MET A 83 -21.63 -2.88 18.24
CA MET A 83 -21.04 -2.55 19.52
C MET A 83 -20.47 -1.12 19.53
N VAL A 84 -19.83 -0.71 18.45
CA VAL A 84 -19.28 0.65 18.31
C VAL A 84 -20.39 1.69 18.27
N ARG A 85 -21.50 1.39 17.57
CA ARG A 85 -22.70 2.24 17.53
C ARG A 85 -23.34 2.38 18.91
N ALA A 86 -23.41 1.29 19.70
CA ALA A 86 -23.88 1.31 21.08
C ALA A 86 -22.99 2.16 22.01
N SER A 87 -21.69 2.31 21.67
CA SER A 87 -20.73 3.16 22.38
C SER A 87 -20.75 4.63 21.94
N SER A 88 -21.81 5.10 21.27
CA SER A 88 -21.98 6.46 20.77
C SER A 88 -20.93 6.92 19.75
N LEU A 89 -20.19 5.99 19.14
CA LEU A 89 -19.28 6.28 18.04
C LEU A 89 -19.99 6.05 16.69
N ASN A 90 -19.65 6.84 15.70
CA ASN A 90 -20.20 6.68 14.35
C ASN A 90 -19.37 5.69 13.53
N PRO A 91 -19.86 4.46 13.26
CA PRO A 91 -19.12 3.46 12.48
C PRO A 91 -18.80 3.92 11.06
N SER A 92 -19.69 4.70 10.43
CA SER A 92 -19.45 5.20 9.08
C SER A 92 -18.24 6.12 9.00
N PHE A 93 -18.05 6.95 10.01
CA PHE A 93 -16.88 7.84 10.11
C PHE A 93 -15.59 7.03 10.29
N THR A 94 -15.58 6.06 11.20
CA THR A 94 -14.38 5.21 11.44
C THR A 94 -14.01 4.38 10.21
N ILE A 95 -15.01 3.83 9.50
CA ILE A 95 -14.77 3.12 8.23
C ILE A 95 -14.17 4.06 7.18
N THR A 96 -14.72 5.28 7.04
CA THR A 96 -14.21 6.25 6.07
C THR A 96 -12.75 6.60 6.36
N VAL A 97 -12.40 6.87 7.62
CA VAL A 97 -11.01 7.16 8.01
C VAL A 97 -10.10 5.98 7.71
N GLY A 98 -10.53 4.74 8.01
CA GLY A 98 -9.78 3.53 7.68
C GLY A 98 -9.53 3.36 6.18
N LEU A 99 -10.56 3.61 5.36
CA LEU A 99 -10.44 3.58 3.90
C LEU A 99 -9.52 4.68 3.36
N CYS A 100 -9.61 5.90 3.90
CA CYS A 100 -8.69 6.99 3.54
C CYS A 100 -7.23 6.60 3.82
N LEU A 101 -6.95 6.03 4.98
CA LEU A 101 -5.62 5.58 5.35
C LEU A 101 -5.10 4.47 4.42
N ALA A 102 -5.94 3.49 4.12
CA ALA A 102 -5.60 2.41 3.19
C ALA A 102 -5.28 2.94 1.79
N ASN A 103 -6.10 3.85 1.26
CA ASN A 103 -5.88 4.47 -0.03
C ASN A 103 -4.62 5.35 -0.07
N MET A 104 -4.31 6.06 1.03
CA MET A 104 -3.09 6.85 1.16
C MET A 104 -1.83 5.96 1.09
N LEU A 105 -1.81 4.83 1.78
CA LEU A 105 -0.71 3.86 1.72
C LEU A 105 -0.57 3.23 0.33
N THR A 106 -1.69 2.91 -0.32
CA THR A 106 -1.72 2.39 -1.69
C THR A 106 -1.16 3.41 -2.68
N ALA A 107 -1.56 4.67 -2.58
CA ALA A 107 -1.06 5.75 -3.43
C ALA A 107 0.46 5.97 -3.23
N LEU A 108 0.93 5.95 -1.97
CA LEU A 108 2.36 6.05 -1.65
C LEU A 108 3.15 4.89 -2.28
N SER A 109 2.66 3.66 -2.14
CA SER A 109 3.27 2.48 -2.74
C SER A 109 3.32 2.58 -4.27
N GLY A 110 2.20 2.95 -4.90
CA GLY A 110 2.12 3.14 -6.35
C GLY A 110 3.07 4.22 -6.87
N ALA A 111 3.20 5.34 -6.15
CA ALA A 111 4.11 6.41 -6.50
C ALA A 111 5.58 5.96 -6.47
N ILE A 112 5.97 5.17 -5.48
CA ILE A 112 7.34 4.63 -5.37
C ILE A 112 7.63 3.63 -6.49
N VAL A 113 6.71 2.68 -6.71
CA VAL A 113 6.86 1.68 -7.76
C VAL A 113 6.92 2.32 -9.14
N GLY A 114 6.05 3.30 -9.44
CA GLY A 114 6.07 4.03 -10.72
C GLY A 114 7.37 4.79 -10.96
N GLN A 115 7.92 5.42 -9.91
CA GLN A 115 9.22 6.10 -10.00
C GLN A 115 10.38 5.12 -10.18
N TYR A 116 10.33 3.96 -9.50
CA TYR A 116 11.33 2.90 -9.63
C TYR A 116 11.34 2.31 -11.05
N GLN A 117 10.16 1.95 -11.56
CA GLN A 117 10.02 1.38 -12.92
C GLN A 117 10.23 2.42 -14.03
N LYS A 118 10.21 3.72 -13.70
CA LYS A 118 10.23 4.85 -14.66
C LYS A 118 9.12 4.81 -15.71
N THR A 119 8.10 4.03 -15.46
CA THR A 119 6.91 3.89 -16.31
C THR A 119 5.68 3.69 -15.43
N VAL A 120 4.56 4.28 -15.84
CA VAL A 120 3.26 4.10 -15.19
C VAL A 120 2.28 3.62 -16.22
N ASP A 121 1.66 2.48 -15.98
CA ASP A 121 0.60 1.90 -16.81
C ASP A 121 -0.71 1.85 -16.00
N ILE A 122 -1.81 2.26 -16.60
CA ILE A 122 -3.11 2.30 -15.96
C ILE A 122 -3.61 0.90 -15.54
N ASN A 123 -3.16 -0.14 -16.22
CA ASN A 123 -3.53 -1.52 -15.94
C ASN A 123 -2.61 -2.21 -14.92
N SER A 124 -1.52 -1.57 -14.49
CA SER A 124 -0.56 -2.15 -13.52
C SER A 124 -1.20 -2.58 -12.20
N GLY A 125 -2.32 -1.95 -11.82
CA GLY A 125 -3.08 -2.29 -10.64
C GLY A 125 -3.89 -3.58 -10.72
N THR A 126 -4.07 -4.12 -11.95
CA THR A 126 -4.89 -5.32 -12.16
C THR A 126 -4.18 -6.53 -11.56
N GLY A 127 -4.85 -7.22 -10.64
CA GLY A 127 -4.29 -8.39 -9.96
C GLY A 127 -3.42 -8.09 -8.72
N ILE A 128 -2.97 -6.84 -8.48
CA ILE A 128 -2.18 -6.48 -7.29
C ILE A 128 -2.92 -6.80 -5.99
N VAL A 129 -4.24 -6.68 -5.97
CA VAL A 129 -5.06 -7.02 -4.80
C VAL A 129 -4.92 -8.50 -4.44
N VAL A 130 -4.92 -9.38 -5.44
CA VAL A 130 -4.76 -10.84 -5.24
C VAL A 130 -3.37 -11.16 -4.70
N ILE A 131 -2.33 -10.53 -5.26
CA ILE A 131 -0.95 -10.65 -4.78
C ILE A 131 -0.83 -10.13 -3.34
N GLY A 132 -1.44 -8.98 -3.04
CA GLY A 132 -1.45 -8.41 -1.70
C GLY A 132 -2.12 -9.32 -0.67
N LEU A 133 -3.25 -9.93 -1.01
CA LEU A 133 -3.92 -10.92 -0.17
C LEU A 133 -3.06 -12.17 0.04
N ALA A 134 -2.42 -12.68 -1.00
CA ALA A 134 -1.50 -13.82 -0.89
C ALA A 134 -0.33 -13.50 0.06
N CYS A 135 0.30 -12.33 -0.09
CA CYS A 135 1.37 -11.87 0.81
C CYS A 135 0.89 -11.78 2.26
N LEU A 136 -0.32 -11.23 2.48
CA LEU A 136 -0.90 -11.09 3.81
C LEU A 136 -1.16 -12.45 4.45
N ILE A 137 -1.77 -13.39 3.71
CA ILE A 137 -2.05 -14.75 4.20
C ILE A 137 -0.75 -15.46 4.58
N ILE A 138 0.28 -15.41 3.73
CA ILE A 138 1.59 -16.01 4.03
C ILE A 138 2.18 -15.38 5.30
N GLY A 139 2.13 -14.07 5.43
CA GLY A 139 2.65 -13.39 6.62
C GLY A 139 1.88 -13.73 7.89
N GLU A 140 0.55 -13.75 7.83
CA GLU A 140 -0.32 -14.08 8.98
C GLU A 140 -0.18 -15.55 9.41
N THR A 141 0.04 -16.47 8.49
CA THR A 141 0.30 -17.89 8.82
C THR A 141 1.63 -18.08 9.53
N LEU A 142 2.66 -17.29 9.19
CA LEU A 142 3.98 -17.37 9.81
C LEU A 142 4.03 -16.74 11.22
N LEU A 143 3.41 -15.58 11.41
CA LEU A 143 3.54 -14.79 12.65
C LEU A 143 2.29 -14.75 13.53
N GLY A 144 1.15 -15.18 12.99
CA GLY A 144 -0.13 -15.12 13.65
C GLY A 144 -0.72 -13.70 13.74
N ARG A 145 -2.03 -13.61 14.05
CA ARG A 145 -2.83 -12.37 14.00
C ARG A 145 -3.09 -11.74 15.38
N ARG A 146 -2.22 -11.98 16.37
CA ARG A 146 -2.51 -11.61 17.78
C ARG A 146 -2.32 -10.12 18.12
N SER A 147 -1.64 -9.31 17.30
CA SER A 147 -1.33 -7.90 17.62
C SER A 147 -1.13 -7.10 16.35
N VAL A 148 -1.47 -5.80 16.41
CA VAL A 148 -1.26 -4.84 15.30
C VAL A 148 0.20 -4.83 14.83
N LYS A 149 1.13 -4.76 15.77
CA LYS A 149 2.57 -4.77 15.48
C LYS A 149 2.96 -6.04 14.71
N LYS A 150 2.47 -7.20 15.17
CA LYS A 150 2.71 -8.47 14.46
C LYS A 150 2.07 -8.49 13.08
N GLY A 151 0.86 -7.94 12.90
CA GLY A 151 0.20 -7.84 11.60
C GLY A 151 0.99 -7.01 10.59
N VAL A 152 1.54 -5.87 10.98
CA VAL A 152 2.37 -5.03 10.10
C VAL A 152 3.67 -5.76 9.72
N ILE A 153 4.34 -6.37 10.70
CA ILE A 153 5.56 -7.16 10.44
C ILE A 153 5.23 -8.38 9.56
N ALA A 154 4.10 -9.03 9.81
CA ALA A 154 3.63 -10.15 9.01
C ALA A 154 3.42 -9.75 7.54
N ALA A 155 2.80 -8.61 7.26
CA ALA A 155 2.60 -8.12 5.91
C ALA A 155 3.94 -7.87 5.19
N ILE A 156 4.93 -7.29 5.88
CA ILE A 156 6.27 -7.05 5.32
C ILE A 156 6.99 -8.39 5.04
N LEU A 157 7.03 -9.28 6.03
CA LEU A 157 7.68 -10.59 5.86
C LEU A 157 6.99 -11.46 4.83
N GLY A 158 5.65 -11.46 4.80
CA GLY A 158 4.88 -12.20 3.81
C GLY A 158 5.16 -11.73 2.39
N SER A 159 5.32 -10.42 2.17
CA SER A 159 5.68 -9.89 0.85
C SER A 159 7.11 -10.28 0.43
N ILE A 160 8.06 -10.33 1.37
CA ILE A 160 9.42 -10.80 1.11
C ILE A 160 9.39 -12.29 0.72
N VAL A 161 8.73 -13.12 1.52
CA VAL A 161 8.62 -14.57 1.26
C VAL A 161 7.94 -14.83 -0.10
N TYR A 162 6.85 -14.11 -0.39
CA TYR A 162 6.19 -14.21 -1.68
C TYR A 162 7.14 -13.89 -2.84
N ARG A 163 7.94 -12.84 -2.71
CA ARG A 163 8.94 -12.47 -3.73
C ARG A 163 10.04 -13.52 -3.89
N PHE A 164 10.47 -14.14 -2.80
CA PHE A 164 11.41 -15.26 -2.87
C PHE A 164 10.82 -16.47 -3.60
N ILE A 165 9.59 -16.87 -3.28
CA ILE A 165 8.90 -17.97 -3.99
C ILE A 165 8.77 -17.63 -5.47
N TYR A 166 8.35 -16.40 -5.79
CA TYR A 166 8.25 -15.94 -7.17
C TYR A 166 9.59 -16.03 -7.91
N ALA A 167 10.68 -15.58 -7.29
CA ALA A 167 12.02 -15.64 -7.87
C ALA A 167 12.47 -17.09 -8.14
N ILE A 168 12.21 -18.03 -7.22
CA ILE A 168 12.57 -19.45 -7.40
C ILE A 168 11.77 -20.09 -8.54
N VAL A 169 10.50 -19.73 -8.72
CA VAL A 169 9.64 -20.33 -9.75
C VAL A 169 10.00 -19.81 -11.15
N PHE A 170 10.49 -18.58 -11.26
CA PHE A 170 10.78 -17.95 -12.55
C PHE A 170 12.28 -17.99 -12.94
N TYR A 171 13.13 -18.53 -12.09
CA TYR A 171 14.57 -18.72 -12.38
C TYR A 171 14.86 -20.17 -12.72
#